data_aecf5bcd403c3c4eed4ed14f3079e888
#
_entry.id   aecf5bcd403c3c4eed4ed14f3079e888
#
_cell.length_a   1.000
_cell.length_b   1.000
_cell.length_c   1.000
_cell.angle_alpha   90.00
_cell.angle_beta   90.00
_cell.angle_gamma   90.00
#
_symmetry.space_group_name_H-M   'P 1'
#
loop_
_entity.id
_entity.type
_entity.pdbx_description
1 polymer ?
#
loop_
_entity_poly.entity_id
_entity_poly.type
_entity_poly.pdbx_seq_one_letter_code
_entity_poly.pdbx_strand_id
1 'polypeptide(L)'
;MIFWAVTGAWFLGLVAFVAYYCMLPYNDPNATWVIVATSCLTGAYLIFCFPYLGISFKRVNAYCKMLKFISVGLKEYSCMPFSEIEDWTTRDNVDVNVAVFSVYNRKSDEEMFRHIYVDGEKEFPPFLKGQRVKIVSQGNLLISYEILEDFCENSAETEAFGQGE
;
A
#
# COMPACT_ATOMS: atom_id res chain seq x y z
N MET A 1 18.61 1.78 -2.74
CA MET A 1 20.04 2.04 -2.98
C MET A 1 20.74 2.75 -1.82
N ILE A 2 20.17 3.81 -1.26
CA ILE A 2 20.80 4.59 -0.16
C ILE A 2 21.15 3.73 1.06
N PHE A 3 20.28 2.83 1.48
CA PHE A 3 20.54 1.93 2.63
C PHE A 3 21.82 1.11 2.45
N TRP A 4 21.99 0.47 1.31
CA TRP A 4 23.17 -0.35 1.03
C TRP A 4 24.47 0.47 0.97
N ALA A 5 24.40 1.70 0.45
CA ALA A 5 25.52 2.62 0.41
C ALA A 5 25.95 3.04 1.84
N VAL A 6 24.97 3.41 2.69
CA VAL A 6 25.23 3.79 4.09
C VAL A 6 25.76 2.59 4.90
N THR A 7 25.17 1.42 4.72
CA THR A 7 25.63 0.18 5.37
C THR A 7 27.04 -0.19 4.94
N GLY A 8 27.35 -0.08 3.64
CA GLY A 8 28.71 -0.31 3.12
C GLY A 8 29.73 0.67 3.68
N ALA A 9 29.39 1.96 3.72
CA ALA A 9 30.28 2.99 4.28
C ALA A 9 30.52 2.76 5.78
N TRP A 10 29.48 2.43 6.55
CA TRP A 10 29.60 2.08 7.96
C TRP A 10 30.50 0.86 8.16
N PHE A 11 30.30 -0.20 7.39
CA PHE A 11 31.08 -1.42 7.48
C PHE A 11 32.57 -1.17 7.16
N LEU A 12 32.87 -0.40 6.11
CA LEU A 12 34.23 0.00 5.77
C LEU A 12 34.91 0.81 6.87
N GLY A 13 34.15 1.77 7.46
CA GLY A 13 34.64 2.55 8.59
C GLY A 13 34.94 1.68 9.81
N LEU A 14 34.09 0.71 10.12
CA LEU A 14 34.28 -0.22 11.21
C LEU A 14 35.56 -1.08 11.01
N VAL A 15 35.70 -1.64 9.81
CA VAL A 15 36.89 -2.43 9.46
C VAL A 15 38.20 -1.59 9.57
N ALA A 16 38.16 -0.34 9.12
CA ALA A 16 39.29 0.58 9.22
C ALA A 16 39.67 0.88 10.70
N PHE A 17 38.67 1.15 11.54
CA PHE A 17 38.90 1.38 12.98
C PHE A 17 39.43 0.14 13.70
N VAL A 18 38.91 -1.04 13.39
CA VAL A 18 39.39 -2.30 13.97
C VAL A 18 40.84 -2.59 13.52
N ALA A 19 41.15 -2.42 12.23
CA ALA A 19 42.49 -2.58 11.73
C ALA A 19 43.47 -1.62 12.41
N TYR A 20 43.08 -0.34 12.54
CA TYR A 20 43.91 0.65 13.24
C TYR A 20 44.12 0.27 14.71
N TYR A 21 43.06 -0.18 15.40
CA TYR A 21 43.15 -0.65 16.80
C TYR A 21 44.12 -1.81 16.95
N CYS A 22 44.13 -2.76 16.03
CA CYS A 22 45.07 -3.89 16.05
C CYS A 22 46.54 -3.49 15.80
N MET A 23 46.80 -2.33 15.18
CA MET A 23 48.16 -1.81 14.95
C MET A 23 48.69 -0.96 16.12
N LEU A 24 47.83 -0.57 17.07
CA LEU A 24 48.26 0.20 18.21
C LEU A 24 49.09 -0.66 19.20
N PRO A 25 50.20 -0.11 19.77
CA PRO A 25 50.93 -0.78 20.83
C PRO A 25 50.08 -0.92 22.11
N TYR A 26 50.43 -1.93 22.88
CA TYR A 26 49.72 -2.20 24.14
C TYR A 26 49.78 -0.98 25.09
N ASN A 27 48.65 -0.56 25.59
CA ASN A 27 48.47 0.58 26.52
C ASN A 27 48.67 1.99 25.89
N ASP A 28 48.42 2.14 24.58
CA ASP A 28 48.44 3.45 23.92
C ASP A 28 47.21 4.30 24.36
N PRO A 29 47.37 5.59 24.71
CA PRO A 29 46.29 6.48 25.07
C PRO A 29 45.29 6.66 23.92
N ASN A 30 45.67 6.46 22.66
CA ASN A 30 44.81 6.55 21.51
C ASN A 30 43.79 5.39 21.40
N ALA A 31 44.05 4.26 22.07
CA ALA A 31 43.12 3.13 22.08
C ALA A 31 41.70 3.52 22.59
N THR A 32 41.65 4.36 23.63
CA THR A 32 40.41 4.85 24.18
C THR A 32 39.63 5.68 23.16
N TRP A 33 40.28 6.54 22.41
CA TRP A 33 39.66 7.34 21.35
C TRP A 33 39.10 6.50 20.21
N VAL A 34 39.76 5.44 19.82
CA VAL A 34 39.29 4.51 18.78
C VAL A 34 38.01 3.80 19.24
N ILE A 35 37.97 3.36 20.50
CA ILE A 35 36.77 2.72 21.07
C ILE A 35 35.62 3.68 21.09
N VAL A 36 35.81 4.92 21.56
CA VAL A 36 34.76 5.95 21.59
C VAL A 36 34.28 6.28 20.18
N ALA A 37 35.20 6.47 19.22
CA ALA A 37 34.83 6.77 17.83
C ALA A 37 34.02 5.63 17.19
N THR A 38 34.43 4.38 17.41
CA THR A 38 33.71 3.20 16.90
C THR A 38 32.33 3.08 17.53
N SER A 39 32.19 3.36 18.82
CA SER A 39 30.91 3.35 19.52
C SER A 39 29.97 4.45 19.00
N CYS A 40 30.48 5.67 18.78
CA CYS A 40 29.72 6.76 18.19
C CYS A 40 29.25 6.45 16.76
N LEU A 41 30.14 5.89 15.92
CA LEU A 41 29.83 5.48 14.56
C LEU A 41 28.72 4.42 14.54
N THR A 42 28.82 3.42 15.42
CA THR A 42 27.81 2.36 15.54
C THR A 42 26.49 2.90 16.07
N GLY A 43 26.52 3.79 17.07
CA GLY A 43 25.33 4.46 17.60
C GLY A 43 24.59 5.28 16.53
N ALA A 44 25.33 6.06 15.73
CA ALA A 44 24.76 6.83 14.62
C ALA A 44 24.12 5.91 13.56
N TYR A 45 24.75 4.79 13.24
CA TYR A 45 24.20 3.80 12.32
C TYR A 45 22.90 3.16 12.85
N LEU A 46 22.83 2.82 14.13
CA LEU A 46 21.61 2.29 14.75
C LEU A 46 20.46 3.29 14.71
N ILE A 47 20.74 4.58 14.98
CA ILE A 47 19.74 5.65 14.86
C ILE A 47 19.22 5.75 13.43
N PHE A 48 20.09 5.59 12.41
CA PHE A 48 19.70 5.58 11.01
C PHE A 48 18.87 4.33 10.65
N CYS A 49 19.26 3.15 11.14
CA CYS A 49 18.56 1.90 10.85
C CYS A 49 17.15 1.85 11.42
N PHE A 50 16.92 2.45 12.58
CA PHE A 50 15.64 2.38 13.28
C PHE A 50 14.45 2.89 12.46
N PRO A 51 14.45 4.14 11.92
CA PRO A 51 13.35 4.61 11.07
C PRO A 51 13.28 3.87 9.74
N TYR A 52 14.43 3.51 9.17
CA TYR A 52 14.47 2.83 7.88
C TYR A 52 13.84 1.43 7.95
N LEU A 53 14.23 0.61 8.92
CA LEU A 53 13.67 -0.73 9.10
C LEU A 53 12.27 -0.70 9.73
N GLY A 54 12.03 0.23 10.65
CA GLY A 54 10.76 0.32 11.38
C GLY A 54 9.59 0.82 10.52
N ILE A 55 9.82 1.80 9.67
CA ILE A 55 8.78 2.45 8.88
C ILE A 55 8.78 1.96 7.44
N SER A 56 9.90 2.18 6.73
CA SER A 56 9.96 1.89 5.29
C SER A 56 9.82 0.41 4.97
N PHE A 57 10.47 -0.46 5.75
CA PHE A 57 10.38 -1.90 5.52
C PHE A 57 9.00 -2.47 5.81
N LYS A 58 8.32 -1.98 6.87
CA LYS A 58 6.94 -2.39 7.16
C LYS A 58 5.99 -1.99 6.05
N ARG A 59 6.12 -0.76 5.52
CA ARG A 59 5.27 -0.27 4.42
C ARG A 59 5.47 -1.10 3.14
N VAL A 60 6.72 -1.33 2.74
CA VAL A 60 7.04 -2.15 1.55
C VAL A 60 6.54 -3.59 1.72
N ASN A 61 6.71 -4.18 2.90
CA ASN A 61 6.25 -5.54 3.16
C ASN A 61 4.72 -5.65 3.15
N ALA A 62 4.02 -4.65 3.68
CA ALA A 62 2.56 -4.57 3.64
C ALA A 62 2.05 -4.47 2.19
N TYR A 63 2.68 -3.62 1.37
CA TYR A 63 2.36 -3.48 -0.04
C TYR A 63 2.61 -4.78 -0.83
N CYS A 64 3.75 -5.43 -0.62
CA CYS A 64 4.04 -6.73 -1.23
C CYS A 64 3.01 -7.81 -0.83
N LYS A 65 2.56 -7.81 0.43
CA LYS A 65 1.52 -8.71 0.93
C LYS A 65 0.18 -8.44 0.24
N MET A 66 -0.19 -7.18 0.06
CA MET A 66 -1.39 -6.78 -0.67
C MET A 66 -1.33 -7.26 -2.13
N LEU A 67 -0.23 -7.04 -2.85
CA LEU A 67 -0.05 -7.52 -4.23
C LEU A 67 -0.13 -9.04 -4.33
N LYS A 68 0.49 -9.76 -3.40
CA LYS A 68 0.40 -11.23 -3.33
C LYS A 68 -1.04 -11.70 -3.08
N PHE A 69 -1.77 -11.00 -2.23
CA PHE A 69 -3.18 -11.29 -2.00
C PHE A 69 -3.99 -11.14 -3.29
N ILE A 70 -3.81 -10.05 -4.05
CA ILE A 70 -4.46 -9.82 -5.35
C ILE A 70 -4.15 -10.92 -6.35
N SER A 71 -2.94 -11.48 -6.34
CA SER A 71 -2.53 -12.49 -7.33
C SER A 71 -3.13 -13.87 -7.11
N VAL A 72 -3.40 -14.25 -5.85
CA VAL A 72 -3.76 -15.64 -5.47
C VAL A 72 -5.25 -15.80 -5.16
N GLY A 73 -5.97 -14.72 -4.82
CA GLY A 73 -7.32 -14.82 -4.30
C GLY A 73 -8.43 -14.91 -5.34
N LEU A 74 -9.63 -15.22 -4.86
CA LEU A 74 -10.85 -15.29 -5.66
C LEU A 74 -11.26 -13.89 -6.10
N LYS A 75 -11.46 -13.73 -7.40
CA LYS A 75 -11.92 -12.48 -8.02
C LYS A 75 -13.44 -12.45 -8.07
N GLU A 76 -14.00 -11.36 -7.60
CA GLU A 76 -15.43 -11.09 -7.65
C GLU A 76 -15.70 -10.09 -8.77
N TYR A 77 -16.68 -10.41 -9.63
CA TYR A 77 -17.13 -9.54 -10.70
C TYR A 77 -18.45 -8.90 -10.27
N SER A 78 -18.51 -7.58 -10.30
CA SER A 78 -19.74 -6.84 -9.96
C SER A 78 -19.89 -5.64 -10.90
N CYS A 79 -21.15 -5.28 -11.16
CA CYS A 79 -21.49 -4.09 -11.94
C CYS A 79 -22.33 -3.18 -11.04
N MET A 80 -21.79 -1.99 -10.76
CA MET A 80 -22.39 -1.06 -9.78
C MET A 80 -22.27 0.37 -10.27
N PRO A 81 -23.26 1.23 -9.99
CA PRO A 81 -23.14 2.66 -10.24
C PRO A 81 -22.18 3.30 -9.24
N PHE A 82 -21.30 4.14 -9.77
CA PHE A 82 -20.38 4.92 -8.95
C PHE A 82 -21.09 6.08 -8.28
N SER A 83 -20.86 6.27 -6.98
CA SER A 83 -21.50 7.33 -6.20
C SER A 83 -20.56 8.52 -5.99
N GLU A 84 -19.47 8.31 -5.28
CA GLU A 84 -18.54 9.36 -4.92
C GLU A 84 -17.14 8.83 -4.56
N ILE A 85 -16.19 9.75 -4.45
CA ILE A 85 -14.85 9.48 -3.96
C ILE A 85 -14.80 9.93 -2.51
N GLU A 86 -14.40 9.06 -1.62
CA GLU A 86 -13.99 9.42 -0.26
C GLU A 86 -12.50 9.77 -0.21
N ASP A 87 -12.13 10.55 0.80
CA ASP A 87 -10.74 10.88 1.07
C ASP A 87 -9.88 9.62 1.25
N TRP A 88 -8.61 9.76 0.88
CA TRP A 88 -7.64 8.70 1.05
C TRP A 88 -7.56 8.22 2.50
N THR A 89 -7.38 6.94 2.68
CA THR A 89 -7.20 6.33 3.99
C THR A 89 -6.02 5.37 3.99
N THR A 90 -5.44 5.14 5.16
CA THR A 90 -4.37 4.15 5.32
C THR A 90 -4.96 2.87 5.89
N ARG A 91 -4.92 1.80 5.09
CA ARG A 91 -5.35 0.47 5.53
C ARG A 91 -4.18 -0.50 5.51
N ASP A 92 -3.93 -1.18 6.62
CA ASP A 92 -2.83 -2.14 6.78
C ASP A 92 -1.44 -1.58 6.40
N ASN A 93 -1.18 -0.30 6.70
CA ASN A 93 0.02 0.47 6.33
C ASN A 93 0.21 0.68 4.81
N VAL A 94 -0.86 0.59 4.03
CA VAL A 94 -0.90 0.96 2.61
C VAL A 94 -1.88 2.11 2.44
N ASP A 95 -1.47 3.13 1.71
CA ASP A 95 -2.33 4.27 1.37
C ASP A 95 -3.24 3.85 0.21
N VAL A 96 -4.53 4.03 0.40
CA VAL A 96 -5.57 3.66 -0.57
C VAL A 96 -6.56 4.80 -0.73
N ASN A 97 -7.05 4.99 -1.94
CA ASN A 97 -8.20 5.85 -2.23
C ASN A 97 -9.47 5.02 -2.12
N VAL A 98 -10.57 5.63 -1.71
CA VAL A 98 -11.83 4.94 -1.51
C VAL A 98 -12.84 5.38 -2.57
N ALA A 99 -13.30 4.43 -3.37
CA ALA A 99 -14.40 4.61 -4.31
C ALA A 99 -15.68 4.03 -3.71
N VAL A 100 -16.72 4.82 -3.62
CA VAL A 100 -18.03 4.43 -3.08
C VAL A 100 -18.96 4.09 -4.23
N PHE A 101 -19.53 2.89 -4.18
CA PHE A 101 -20.51 2.41 -5.15
C PHE A 101 -21.85 2.16 -4.46
N SER A 102 -22.95 2.53 -5.09
CA SER A 102 -24.26 2.21 -4.58
C SER A 102 -24.69 0.80 -5.01
N VAL A 103 -25.25 0.05 -4.07
CA VAL A 103 -25.75 -1.31 -4.30
C VAL A 103 -27.16 -1.37 -3.75
N TYR A 104 -28.11 -1.67 -4.60
CA TYR A 104 -29.49 -1.87 -4.16
C TYR A 104 -29.67 -3.26 -3.55
N ASN A 105 -30.08 -3.30 -2.29
CA ASN A 105 -30.34 -4.56 -1.60
C ASN A 105 -31.83 -4.91 -1.71
N ARG A 106 -32.18 -5.84 -2.59
CA ARG A 106 -33.58 -6.29 -2.81
C ARG A 106 -34.24 -6.86 -1.56
N LYS A 107 -33.50 -7.28 -0.53
CA LYS A 107 -34.11 -7.87 0.69
C LYS A 107 -34.54 -6.83 1.71
N SER A 108 -33.82 -5.72 1.81
CA SER A 108 -34.14 -4.65 2.77
C SER A 108 -34.79 -3.43 2.12
N ASP A 109 -34.91 -3.41 0.78
CA ASP A 109 -35.43 -2.27 0.00
C ASP A 109 -34.67 -0.95 0.29
N GLU A 110 -33.37 -1.08 0.57
CA GLU A 110 -32.47 0.01 0.94
C GLU A 110 -31.26 0.08 0.00
N GLU A 111 -30.83 1.32 -0.29
CA GLU A 111 -29.55 1.55 -0.93
C GLU A 111 -28.44 1.35 0.08
N MET A 112 -27.52 0.47 -0.24
CA MET A 112 -26.29 0.23 0.53
C MET A 112 -25.09 0.77 -0.22
N PHE A 113 -24.13 1.32 0.51
CA PHE A 113 -22.88 1.81 -0.05
C PHE A 113 -21.79 0.78 0.15
N ARG A 114 -21.11 0.43 -0.95
CA ARG A 114 -19.95 -0.47 -0.93
C ARG A 114 -18.68 0.34 -1.18
N HIS A 115 -17.74 0.27 -0.23
CA HIS A 115 -16.45 0.93 -0.32
C HIS A 115 -15.46 0.01 -1.01
N ILE A 116 -14.91 0.46 -2.13
CA ILE A 116 -13.88 -0.25 -2.90
C ILE A 116 -12.59 0.53 -2.79
N TYR A 117 -11.54 -0.13 -2.36
CA TYR A 117 -10.21 0.43 -2.16
C TYR A 117 -9.42 0.39 -3.46
N VAL A 118 -8.91 1.54 -3.87
CA VAL A 118 -8.05 1.72 -5.03
C VAL A 118 -6.63 1.98 -4.55
N ASP A 119 -5.65 1.36 -5.16
CA ASP A 119 -4.24 1.56 -4.84
C ASP A 119 -3.86 3.05 -4.92
N GLY A 120 -3.42 3.63 -3.79
CA GLY A 120 -3.08 5.05 -3.71
C GLY A 120 -1.84 5.46 -4.50
N GLU A 121 -1.00 4.51 -4.94
CA GLU A 121 0.15 4.78 -5.81
C GLU A 121 -0.24 4.91 -7.29
N LYS A 122 -1.48 4.53 -7.64
CA LYS A 122 -2.02 4.64 -9.00
C LYS A 122 -2.91 5.87 -9.14
N GLU A 123 -2.97 6.38 -10.36
CA GLU A 123 -3.94 7.41 -10.68
C GLU A 123 -5.36 6.88 -10.44
N PHE A 124 -6.20 7.70 -9.81
CA PHE A 124 -7.57 7.35 -9.55
C PHE A 124 -8.32 7.22 -10.88
N PRO A 125 -9.13 6.16 -11.08
CA PRO A 125 -9.92 6.00 -12.30
C PRO A 125 -10.87 7.18 -12.51
N PRO A 126 -11.07 7.65 -13.76
CA PRO A 126 -11.94 8.79 -14.08
C PRO A 126 -13.43 8.41 -14.04
N PHE A 127 -13.94 8.01 -12.87
CA PHE A 127 -15.35 7.66 -12.69
C PHE A 127 -16.21 8.92 -12.63
N LEU A 128 -17.34 8.88 -13.31
CA LEU A 128 -18.38 9.91 -13.22
C LEU A 128 -19.52 9.44 -12.32
N LYS A 129 -20.08 10.36 -11.51
CA LYS A 129 -21.21 10.06 -10.61
C LYS A 129 -22.40 9.49 -11.39
N GLY A 130 -22.94 8.37 -10.92
CA GLY A 130 -24.03 7.64 -11.56
C GLY A 130 -23.62 6.73 -12.72
N GLN A 131 -22.36 6.73 -13.12
CA GLN A 131 -21.86 5.87 -14.19
C GLN A 131 -21.79 4.42 -13.73
N ARG A 132 -22.25 3.49 -14.56
CA ARG A 132 -22.11 2.06 -14.31
C ARG A 132 -20.67 1.62 -14.60
N VAL A 133 -20.08 0.98 -13.61
CA VAL A 133 -18.73 0.44 -13.73
C VAL A 133 -18.77 -1.04 -13.43
N LYS A 134 -18.23 -1.83 -14.37
CA LYS A 134 -17.97 -3.24 -14.13
C LYS A 134 -16.63 -3.36 -13.42
N ILE A 135 -16.64 -3.94 -12.26
CA ILE A 135 -15.52 -3.97 -11.33
C ILE A 135 -15.10 -5.42 -11.13
N VAL A 136 -13.80 -5.65 -11.18
CA VAL A 136 -13.19 -6.88 -10.72
C VAL A 136 -12.49 -6.56 -9.40
N SER A 137 -13.01 -7.11 -8.32
CA SER A 137 -12.45 -6.89 -6.99
C SER A 137 -12.07 -8.20 -6.31
N GLN A 138 -11.16 -8.09 -5.36
CA GLN A 138 -10.89 -9.15 -4.41
C GLN A 138 -11.14 -8.64 -3.01
N GLY A 139 -12.18 -9.17 -2.38
CA GLY A 139 -12.74 -8.52 -1.22
C GLY A 139 -13.21 -7.11 -1.58
N ASN A 140 -12.61 -6.09 -0.98
CA ASN A 140 -12.92 -4.70 -1.29
C ASN A 140 -11.78 -3.99 -2.04
N LEU A 141 -10.80 -4.71 -2.58
CA LEU A 141 -9.68 -4.12 -3.31
C LEU A 141 -9.92 -4.19 -4.81
N LEU A 142 -9.82 -3.04 -5.50
CA LEU A 142 -9.98 -2.94 -6.95
C LEU A 142 -8.79 -3.59 -7.68
N ILE A 143 -9.09 -4.53 -8.58
CA ILE A 143 -8.09 -5.16 -9.44
C ILE A 143 -8.14 -4.57 -10.85
N SER A 144 -9.35 -4.51 -11.41
CA SER A 144 -9.59 -4.01 -12.76
C SER A 144 -10.98 -3.40 -12.83
N TYR A 145 -11.18 -2.51 -13.77
CA TYR A 145 -12.48 -1.90 -14.03
C TYR A 145 -12.71 -1.73 -15.52
N GLU A 146 -13.98 -1.68 -15.90
CA GLU A 146 -14.45 -1.39 -17.24
C GLU A 146 -15.62 -0.40 -17.11
N ILE A 147 -15.48 0.76 -17.74
CA ILE A 147 -16.49 1.81 -17.70
C ILE A 147 -17.54 1.48 -18.77
N LEU A 148 -18.80 1.34 -18.37
CA LEU A 148 -19.89 1.14 -19.30
C LEU A 148 -20.44 2.51 -19.70
N GLU A 149 -20.69 2.71 -20.99
CA GLU A 149 -21.18 3.99 -21.53
C GLU A 149 -22.63 4.27 -21.15
N ASP A 150 -23.38 3.25 -20.69
CA ASP A 150 -24.77 3.40 -20.27
C ASP A 150 -24.86 4.04 -18.90
N PHE A 151 -25.30 5.30 -18.85
CA PHE A 151 -25.79 5.90 -17.61
C PHE A 151 -27.01 5.11 -17.11
N CYS A 152 -27.13 4.92 -15.79
CA CYS A 152 -28.30 4.27 -15.22
C CYS A 152 -29.57 5.10 -15.46
N GLU A 153 -30.15 4.98 -16.61
CA GLU A 153 -31.55 5.29 -16.80
C GLU A 153 -32.34 4.10 -16.25
N ASN A 154 -32.98 4.37 -15.11
CA ASN A 154 -33.97 3.56 -14.39
C ASN A 154 -34.26 2.14 -14.93
N SER A 155 -33.64 1.14 -14.35
CA SER A 155 -33.96 -0.28 -14.58
C SER A 155 -35.32 -0.70 -13.92
N ALA A 156 -36.24 0.22 -13.75
CA ALA A 156 -37.61 -0.08 -13.23
C ALA A 156 -38.61 -0.46 -14.34
N GLU A 157 -38.23 -0.30 -15.63
CA GLU A 157 -39.22 -0.51 -16.72
C GLU A 157 -39.04 -1.78 -17.57
N THR A 158 -38.00 -2.60 -17.33
CA THR A 158 -37.77 -3.75 -18.24
C THR A 158 -38.32 -5.09 -17.74
N GLU A 159 -38.91 -5.20 -16.58
CA GLU A 159 -39.58 -6.44 -16.12
C GLU A 159 -41.12 -6.50 -16.33
N ALA A 160 -41.72 -5.53 -17.01
CA ALA A 160 -43.17 -5.55 -17.25
C ALA A 160 -43.59 -6.19 -18.59
N PHE A 161 -42.68 -6.68 -19.42
CA PHE A 161 -42.98 -7.23 -20.76
C PHE A 161 -42.52 -8.68 -20.93
N GLY A 162 -42.94 -9.57 -20.05
CA GLY A 162 -42.56 -10.99 -20.14
C GLY A 162 -43.49 -11.96 -19.45
N GLN A 163 -44.78 -11.60 -19.27
CA GLN A 163 -45.82 -12.59 -18.91
C GLN A 163 -47.03 -12.39 -19.82
N GLY A 164 -46.99 -13.09 -20.92
CA GLY A 164 -48.15 -13.17 -21.83
C GLY A 164 -47.79 -13.99 -23.06
N GLU A 165 -47.80 -15.30 -22.90
CA GLU A 165 -48.36 -16.31 -23.78
C GLU A 165 -47.97 -17.71 -23.31
#